data_796bb98056feecb60e4c826b7a9324d6
#
_entry.id   796bb98056feecb60e4c826b7a9324d6
#
_cell.length_a   1.000
_cell.length_b   1.000
_cell.length_c   1.000
_cell.angle_alpha   90.00
_cell.angle_beta   90.00
_cell.angle_gamma   90.00
#
_symmetry.space_group_name_H-M   'P 1'
#
loop_
_entity.id
_entity.type
_entity.pdbx_description
1 polymer ?
#
loop_
_entity_poly.entity_id
_entity_poly.type
_entity_poly.pdbx_seq_one_letter_code
_entity_poly.pdbx_strand_id
1 'polypeptide(L)'
;MFGHVETPIHWARHLIKLRDLQSRTGGITEFVPLPFVHMEAPIFLKGGARRGPSWRETVLIHAVSRLALNPLIQNIQTSWVKLGPIGASICLESGANDLGGTLMNETITRSAGASHGQELAPQEMDALIKKLGREPSQRSTLYGNVSKQQEVKSYSAMPLDDVVNNTVRKYSKKVKPQFFNTSEQKVQQLAE
;
A
#
# COMPACT_ATOMS: atom_id res chain seq x y z
N MET A 1 0.50 -7.30 -0.40
CA MET A 1 0.22 -6.73 0.93
C MET A 1 1.32 -7.17 1.88
N PHE A 2 1.69 -6.34 2.85
CA PHE A 2 2.77 -6.63 3.80
C PHE A 2 2.43 -6.13 5.21
N GLY A 3 3.10 -6.68 6.23
CA GLY A 3 2.98 -6.25 7.61
C GLY A 3 1.89 -6.97 8.41
N HIS A 4 1.47 -8.18 8.02
CA HIS A 4 0.46 -8.92 8.79
C HIS A 4 0.98 -10.22 9.43
N VAL A 5 1.43 -11.23 8.65
CA VAL A 5 1.90 -12.53 9.17
C VAL A 5 3.35 -12.85 8.79
N GLU A 6 3.85 -12.16 7.78
CA GLU A 6 5.19 -12.38 7.21
C GLU A 6 6.26 -11.63 8.01
N THR A 7 7.50 -11.99 7.75
CA THR A 7 8.71 -11.37 8.31
C THR A 7 9.53 -10.70 7.19
N PRO A 8 10.53 -9.86 7.51
CA PRO A 8 11.37 -9.22 6.50
C PRO A 8 12.05 -10.19 5.52
N ILE A 9 12.38 -11.41 5.96
CA ILE A 9 12.97 -12.41 5.07
C ILE A 9 11.98 -12.87 3.98
N HIS A 10 10.69 -12.91 4.27
CA HIS A 10 9.68 -13.21 3.27
C HIS A 10 9.57 -12.08 2.24
N TRP A 11 9.69 -10.82 2.66
CA TRP A 11 9.71 -9.67 1.75
C TRP A 11 10.92 -9.72 0.81
N ALA A 12 12.11 -9.96 1.37
CA ALA A 12 13.34 -10.08 0.57
C ALA A 12 13.22 -11.20 -0.48
N ARG A 13 12.77 -12.38 -0.06
CA ARG A 13 12.54 -13.52 -0.98
C ARG A 13 11.49 -13.21 -2.04
N HIS A 14 10.44 -12.47 -1.68
CA HIS A 14 9.41 -12.05 -2.63
C HIS A 14 9.96 -11.11 -3.70
N LEU A 15 10.75 -10.10 -3.30
CA LEU A 15 11.39 -9.18 -4.24
C LEU A 15 12.34 -9.90 -5.20
N ILE A 16 13.14 -10.84 -4.71
CA ILE A 16 14.02 -11.66 -5.55
C ILE A 16 13.20 -12.47 -6.57
N LYS A 17 12.13 -13.13 -6.13
CA LYS A 17 11.25 -13.89 -7.03
C LYS A 17 10.58 -13.02 -8.09
N LEU A 18 10.13 -11.82 -7.72
CA LEU A 18 9.56 -10.87 -8.69
C LEU A 18 10.61 -10.42 -9.71
N ARG A 19 11.81 -10.12 -9.25
CA ARG A 19 12.94 -9.77 -10.11
C ARG A 19 13.27 -10.88 -11.11
N ASP A 20 13.37 -12.12 -10.64
CA ASP A 20 13.65 -13.30 -11.47
C ASP A 20 12.51 -13.54 -12.48
N LEU A 21 11.26 -13.38 -12.05
CA LEU A 21 10.11 -13.50 -12.94
C LEU A 21 10.14 -12.40 -14.01
N GLN A 22 10.34 -11.14 -13.61
CA GLN A 22 10.39 -10.02 -14.53
C GLN A 22 11.52 -10.16 -15.56
N SER A 23 12.70 -10.64 -15.15
CA SER A 23 13.83 -10.84 -16.06
C SER A 23 13.53 -11.84 -17.18
N ARG A 24 12.63 -12.79 -16.93
CA ARG A 24 12.22 -13.83 -17.90
C ARG A 24 11.01 -13.43 -18.73
N THR A 25 10.09 -12.62 -18.19
CA THR A 25 8.79 -12.39 -18.82
C THR A 25 8.61 -10.95 -19.30
N GLY A 26 9.22 -9.97 -18.66
CA GLY A 26 9.02 -8.54 -18.94
C GLY A 26 7.59 -8.04 -18.70
N GLY A 27 6.71 -8.85 -18.09
CA GLY A 27 5.27 -8.58 -18.02
C GLY A 27 4.81 -7.73 -16.84
N ILE A 28 5.69 -7.40 -15.89
CA ILE A 28 5.34 -6.61 -14.70
C ILE A 28 5.60 -5.13 -14.98
N THR A 29 4.55 -4.31 -14.94
CA THR A 29 4.62 -2.86 -15.20
C THR A 29 4.94 -2.05 -13.95
N GLU A 30 4.54 -2.53 -12.76
CA GLU A 30 4.70 -1.81 -11.50
C GLU A 30 4.79 -2.78 -10.30
N PHE A 31 5.34 -2.28 -9.21
CA PHE A 31 5.29 -2.93 -7.91
C PHE A 31 4.61 -2.00 -6.91
N VAL A 32 3.59 -2.51 -6.22
CA VAL A 32 2.79 -1.75 -5.25
C VAL A 32 2.84 -2.42 -3.88
N PRO A 33 3.68 -1.98 -2.93
CA PRO A 33 3.66 -2.49 -1.57
C PRO A 33 2.47 -1.92 -0.80
N LEU A 34 1.45 -2.74 -0.55
CA LEU A 34 0.24 -2.37 0.17
C LEU A 34 0.38 -2.71 1.66
N PRO A 35 0.46 -1.72 2.57
CA PRO A 35 0.49 -1.99 4.01
C PRO A 35 -0.84 -2.60 4.50
N PHE A 36 -0.73 -3.53 5.43
CA PHE A 36 -1.90 -4.14 6.07
C PHE A 36 -2.59 -3.14 7.00
N VAL A 37 -3.89 -2.93 6.79
CA VAL A 37 -4.77 -2.15 7.65
C VAL A 37 -5.52 -3.13 8.56
N HIS A 38 -5.35 -3.02 9.87
CA HIS A 38 -5.69 -4.09 10.81
C HIS A 38 -7.02 -3.91 11.53
N MET A 39 -7.47 -2.67 11.77
CA MET A 39 -8.46 -2.35 12.79
C MET A 39 -9.74 -3.21 12.74
N GLU A 40 -10.29 -3.40 11.54
CA GLU A 40 -11.49 -4.22 11.32
C GLU A 40 -11.19 -5.51 10.53
N ALA A 41 -9.91 -5.85 10.33
CA ALA A 41 -9.53 -7.03 9.58
C ALA A 41 -9.79 -8.32 10.40
N PRO A 42 -10.59 -9.28 9.89
CA PRO A 42 -10.95 -10.49 10.66
C PRO A 42 -9.74 -11.31 11.12
N ILE A 43 -8.67 -11.38 10.34
CA ILE A 43 -7.44 -12.09 10.73
C ILE A 43 -6.77 -11.46 11.94
N PHE A 44 -6.77 -10.13 12.05
CA PHE A 44 -6.23 -9.42 13.21
C PHE A 44 -7.15 -9.58 14.42
N LEU A 45 -8.46 -9.44 14.23
CA LEU A 45 -9.45 -9.58 15.31
C LEU A 45 -9.44 -10.97 15.94
N LYS A 46 -9.08 -12.00 15.17
CA LYS A 46 -8.91 -13.39 15.63
C LYS A 46 -7.51 -13.68 16.18
N GLY A 47 -6.62 -12.70 16.27
CA GLY A 47 -5.25 -12.88 16.78
C GLY A 47 -4.26 -13.52 15.78
N GLY A 48 -4.65 -13.70 14.52
CA GLY A 48 -3.81 -14.34 13.50
C GLY A 48 -2.88 -13.39 12.74
N ALA A 49 -2.83 -12.10 13.08
CA ALA A 49 -1.97 -11.13 12.44
C ALA A 49 -1.52 -10.04 13.40
N ARG A 50 -0.39 -9.39 13.11
CA ARG A 50 0.07 -8.19 13.82
C ARG A 50 -0.66 -6.93 13.33
N ARG A 51 -0.44 -5.79 14.01
CA ARG A 51 -1.10 -4.49 13.74
C ARG A 51 -0.75 -3.82 12.40
N GLY A 52 -0.12 -4.50 11.49
CA GLY A 52 0.42 -3.91 10.26
C GLY A 52 1.91 -3.57 10.38
N PRO A 53 2.51 -3.03 9.32
CA PRO A 53 3.91 -2.65 9.35
C PRO A 53 4.12 -1.41 10.22
N SER A 54 5.30 -1.32 10.84
CA SER A 54 5.76 -0.07 11.41
C SER A 54 6.04 0.95 10.32
N TRP A 55 6.13 2.24 10.71
CA TRP A 55 6.48 3.30 9.77
C TRP A 55 7.86 3.06 9.12
N ARG A 56 8.83 2.63 9.91
CA ARG A 56 10.16 2.25 9.40
C ARG A 56 10.09 1.13 8.37
N GLU A 57 9.31 0.09 8.61
CA GLU A 57 9.12 -1.01 7.65
C GLU A 57 8.48 -0.51 6.35
N THR A 58 7.53 0.42 6.46
CA THR A 58 6.87 1.03 5.29
C THR A 58 7.86 1.81 4.43
N VAL A 59 8.70 2.64 5.03
CA VAL A 59 9.77 3.37 4.30
C VAL A 59 10.76 2.40 3.69
N LEU A 60 11.24 1.43 4.47
CA LEU A 60 12.24 0.46 4.01
C LEU A 60 11.76 -0.40 2.85
N ILE A 61 10.50 -0.84 2.84
CA ILE A 61 10.01 -1.67 1.73
C ILE A 61 10.00 -0.89 0.42
N HIS A 62 9.67 0.41 0.40
CA HIS A 62 9.74 1.24 -0.80
C HIS A 62 11.19 1.44 -1.25
N ALA A 63 12.09 1.80 -0.33
CA ALA A 63 13.50 2.02 -0.64
C ALA A 63 14.20 0.74 -1.14
N VAL A 64 14.02 -0.37 -0.44
CA VAL A 64 14.63 -1.66 -0.81
C VAL A 64 14.03 -2.17 -2.12
N SER A 65 12.73 -2.00 -2.35
CA SER A 65 12.10 -2.38 -3.62
C SER A 65 12.68 -1.59 -4.79
N ARG A 66 12.93 -0.27 -4.62
CA ARG A 66 13.60 0.53 -5.64
C ARG A 66 14.96 -0.02 -6.00
N LEU A 67 15.78 -0.35 -5.01
CA LEU A 67 17.12 -0.89 -5.23
C LEU A 67 17.10 -2.31 -5.83
N ALA A 68 16.22 -3.17 -5.33
CA ALA A 68 16.16 -4.57 -5.73
C ALA A 68 15.53 -4.77 -7.11
N LEU A 69 14.52 -3.99 -7.47
CA LEU A 69 13.73 -4.18 -8.69
C LEU A 69 14.22 -3.34 -9.88
N ASN A 70 14.95 -2.26 -9.64
CA ASN A 70 15.53 -1.46 -10.72
C ASN A 70 16.70 -2.21 -11.40
N PRO A 71 16.87 -2.17 -12.74
CA PRO A 71 16.04 -1.47 -13.72
C PRO A 71 14.86 -2.28 -14.28
N LEU A 72 14.64 -3.50 -13.80
CA LEU A 72 13.66 -4.44 -14.37
C LEU A 72 12.22 -4.01 -14.14
N ILE A 73 11.89 -3.49 -12.95
CA ILE A 73 10.59 -2.89 -12.64
C ILE A 73 10.86 -1.45 -12.19
N GLN A 74 10.58 -0.52 -13.09
CA GLN A 74 10.92 0.89 -12.90
C GLN A 74 9.90 1.64 -12.05
N ASN A 75 8.67 1.14 -11.99
CA ASN A 75 7.57 1.84 -11.34
C ASN A 75 7.29 1.22 -9.97
N ILE A 76 7.49 2.02 -8.93
CA ILE A 76 7.15 1.67 -7.54
C ILE A 76 6.04 2.63 -7.10
N GLN A 77 4.85 2.10 -6.93
CA GLN A 77 3.69 2.87 -6.51
C GLN A 77 3.58 2.88 -4.99
N THR A 78 3.23 4.03 -4.42
CA THR A 78 2.82 4.14 -3.02
C THR A 78 1.31 4.33 -2.90
N SER A 79 0.69 3.73 -1.89
CA SER A 79 -0.76 3.78 -1.70
C SER A 79 -1.14 4.93 -0.76
N TRP A 80 -1.52 6.09 -1.31
CA TRP A 80 -2.03 7.21 -0.52
C TRP A 80 -3.30 6.86 0.29
N VAL A 81 -4.12 5.95 -0.23
CA VAL A 81 -5.34 5.45 0.45
C VAL A 81 -5.02 4.83 1.81
N LYS A 82 -3.91 4.11 1.91
CA LYS A 82 -3.49 3.42 3.13
C LYS A 82 -2.59 4.26 4.03
N LEU A 83 -1.80 5.13 3.44
CA LEU A 83 -0.75 5.88 4.13
C LEU A 83 -1.13 7.35 4.36
N GLY A 84 -2.18 7.82 3.73
CA GLY A 84 -2.52 9.23 3.64
C GLY A 84 -1.56 10.02 2.75
N PRO A 85 -1.88 11.29 2.43
CA PRO A 85 -1.03 12.13 1.59
C PRO A 85 0.38 12.34 2.15
N ILE A 86 0.51 12.55 3.47
CA ILE A 86 1.81 12.73 4.14
C ILE A 86 2.66 11.46 4.03
N GLY A 87 2.06 10.30 4.32
CA GLY A 87 2.77 9.03 4.23
C GLY A 87 3.19 8.69 2.81
N ALA A 88 2.36 8.98 1.83
CA ALA A 88 2.69 8.81 0.43
C ALA A 88 3.85 9.74 -0.01
N SER A 89 3.89 11.00 0.46
CA SER A 89 5.00 11.93 0.21
C SER A 89 6.34 11.35 0.67
N ILE A 90 6.41 10.84 1.89
CA ILE A 90 7.63 10.25 2.45
C ILE A 90 8.04 9.00 1.64
N CYS A 91 7.09 8.18 1.20
CA CYS A 91 7.39 7.03 0.34
C CYS A 91 7.89 7.45 -1.05
N LEU A 92 7.37 8.55 -1.61
CA LEU A 92 7.91 9.14 -2.84
C LEU A 92 9.38 9.55 -2.66
N GLU A 93 9.75 10.17 -1.55
CA GLU A 93 11.14 10.50 -1.23
C GLU A 93 12.01 9.27 -0.98
N SER A 94 11.39 8.15 -0.61
CA SER A 94 12.07 6.90 -0.23
C SER A 94 12.12 5.85 -1.35
N GLY A 95 11.85 6.20 -2.60
CA GLY A 95 12.01 5.28 -3.73
C GLY A 95 10.76 5.04 -4.57
N ALA A 96 9.57 5.42 -4.11
CA ALA A 96 8.39 5.42 -4.96
C ALA A 96 8.46 6.55 -6.01
N ASN A 97 7.78 6.34 -7.14
CA ASN A 97 7.65 7.33 -8.22
C ASN A 97 6.22 7.38 -8.79
N ASP A 98 5.27 6.76 -8.13
CA ASP A 98 3.88 6.69 -8.56
C ASP A 98 2.94 6.77 -7.36
N LEU A 99 1.87 7.57 -7.47
CA LEU A 99 0.81 7.69 -6.46
C LEU A 99 -0.39 6.79 -6.76
N GLY A 100 -0.42 6.13 -7.92
CA GLY A 100 -1.61 5.43 -8.42
C GLY A 100 -2.64 6.39 -8.99
N GLY A 101 -3.91 6.06 -8.82
CA GLY A 101 -5.02 6.86 -9.32
C GLY A 101 -5.75 7.64 -8.23
N THR A 102 -6.66 8.52 -8.65
CA THR A 102 -7.53 9.32 -7.78
C THR A 102 -8.48 8.46 -6.94
N LEU A 103 -8.77 7.24 -7.40
CA LEU A 103 -9.62 6.23 -6.74
C LEU A 103 -10.96 6.79 -6.26
N MET A 104 -11.92 6.80 -7.15
CA MET A 104 -13.28 7.23 -6.83
C MET A 104 -13.94 6.26 -5.85
N ASN A 105 -14.23 6.75 -4.63
CA ASN A 105 -14.98 6.06 -3.58
C ASN A 105 -14.40 4.68 -3.18
N GLU A 106 -13.10 4.62 -2.90
CA GLU A 106 -12.48 3.41 -2.36
C GLU A 106 -13.06 3.11 -0.96
N THR A 107 -13.68 1.94 -0.81
CA THR A 107 -14.39 1.55 0.42
C THR A 107 -13.67 0.46 1.21
N ILE A 108 -12.83 -0.37 0.58
CA ILE A 108 -12.21 -1.55 1.18
C ILE A 108 -11.27 -1.15 2.33
N THR A 109 -10.42 -0.16 2.09
CA THR A 109 -9.46 0.32 3.09
C THR A 109 -10.16 1.03 4.25
N ARG A 110 -11.22 1.80 3.96
CA ARG A 110 -12.08 2.40 5.00
C ARG A 110 -12.81 1.36 5.82
N SER A 111 -13.35 0.31 5.18
CA SER A 111 -13.99 -0.81 5.87
C SER A 111 -13.02 -1.59 6.77
N ALA A 112 -11.73 -1.55 6.47
CA ALA A 112 -10.67 -2.09 7.34
C ALA A 112 -10.29 -1.16 8.49
N GLY A 113 -10.87 0.05 8.55
CA GLY A 113 -10.69 1.02 9.64
C GLY A 113 -9.73 2.18 9.31
N ALA A 114 -9.25 2.33 8.08
CA ALA A 114 -8.43 3.47 7.70
C ALA A 114 -9.26 4.75 7.57
N SER A 115 -8.65 5.88 7.91
CA SER A 115 -9.27 7.21 7.87
C SER A 115 -9.07 7.95 6.55
N HIS A 116 -8.24 7.41 5.65
CA HIS A 116 -7.93 8.00 4.35
C HIS A 116 -8.74 7.38 3.23
N GLY A 117 -8.87 8.10 2.11
CA GLY A 117 -9.09 7.43 0.87
C GLY A 117 -10.49 7.27 0.36
N GLN A 118 -11.25 8.36 0.30
CA GLN A 118 -12.37 8.36 -0.64
C GLN A 118 -11.87 8.72 -2.03
N GLU A 119 -11.22 9.84 -2.15
CA GLU A 119 -10.64 10.40 -3.36
C GLU A 119 -9.42 11.23 -3.00
N LEU A 120 -8.45 11.30 -3.90
CA LEU A 120 -7.41 12.33 -3.93
C LEU A 120 -7.47 12.96 -5.31
N ALA A 121 -7.96 14.21 -5.40
CA ALA A 121 -8.15 14.88 -6.67
C ALA A 121 -6.83 15.09 -7.43
N PRO A 122 -6.84 15.17 -8.77
CA PRO A 122 -5.62 15.36 -9.57
C PRO A 122 -4.83 16.60 -9.13
N GLN A 123 -5.52 17.69 -8.81
CA GLN A 123 -4.91 18.95 -8.34
C GLN A 123 -4.19 18.77 -7.01
N GLU A 124 -4.74 17.96 -6.09
CA GLU A 124 -4.11 17.64 -4.81
C GLU A 124 -2.89 16.75 -4.98
N MET A 125 -2.96 15.76 -5.89
CA MET A 125 -1.80 14.93 -6.27
C MET A 125 -0.68 15.79 -6.83
N ASP A 126 -0.99 16.69 -7.75
CA ASP A 126 -0.03 17.63 -8.33
C ASP A 126 0.62 18.50 -7.27
N ALA A 127 -0.18 19.08 -6.38
CA ALA A 127 0.31 19.93 -5.29
C ALA A 127 1.26 19.16 -4.36
N LEU A 128 0.94 17.90 -4.06
CA LEU A 128 1.77 17.02 -3.24
C LEU A 128 3.10 16.73 -3.92
N ILE A 129 3.10 16.39 -5.20
CA ILE A 129 4.31 16.08 -5.98
C ILE A 129 5.19 17.31 -6.13
N LYS A 130 4.60 18.48 -6.42
CA LYS A 130 5.32 19.75 -6.56
C LYS A 130 6.02 20.20 -5.27
N LYS A 131 5.42 19.93 -4.10
CA LYS A 131 6.06 20.18 -2.79
C LYS A 131 7.36 19.40 -2.61
N LEU A 132 7.51 18.26 -3.28
CA LEU A 132 8.73 17.45 -3.27
C LEU A 132 9.76 17.89 -4.33
N GLY A 133 9.53 19.02 -5.02
CA GLY A 133 10.38 19.53 -6.09
C GLY A 133 10.35 18.65 -7.35
N ARG A 134 9.27 17.92 -7.58
CA ARG A 134 9.09 17.03 -8.75
C ARG A 134 7.95 17.53 -9.63
N GLU A 135 8.04 17.17 -10.93
CA GLU A 135 6.98 17.45 -11.89
C GLU A 135 5.95 16.31 -11.92
N PRO A 136 4.66 16.60 -11.66
CA PRO A 136 3.62 15.61 -11.81
C PRO A 136 3.35 15.30 -13.28
N SER A 137 3.00 14.05 -13.57
CA SER A 137 2.61 13.62 -14.90
C SER A 137 1.52 12.57 -14.81
N GLN A 138 0.41 12.80 -15.51
CA GLN A 138 -0.64 11.79 -15.63
C GLN A 138 -0.18 10.71 -16.60
N ARG A 139 -0.35 9.46 -16.23
CA ARG A 139 0.00 8.28 -17.03
C ARG A 139 -1.22 7.43 -17.38
N SER A 140 -1.10 6.64 -18.43
CA SER A 140 -2.02 5.53 -18.70
C SER A 140 -1.73 4.33 -17.77
N THR A 141 -2.59 3.32 -17.78
CA THR A 141 -2.38 2.06 -17.04
C THR A 141 -1.08 1.35 -17.43
N LEU A 142 -0.66 1.49 -18.69
CA LEU A 142 0.59 0.90 -19.19
C LEU A 142 1.78 1.88 -19.15
N TYR A 143 1.71 2.91 -18.32
CA TYR A 143 2.78 3.92 -18.16
C TYR A 143 3.12 4.73 -19.41
N GLY A 144 2.20 4.77 -20.38
CA GLY A 144 2.30 5.66 -21.54
C GLY A 144 1.67 7.04 -21.25
N ASN A 145 1.90 7.97 -22.17
CA ASN A 145 1.30 9.28 -22.14
C ASN A 145 -0.21 9.22 -22.32
N VAL A 146 -0.93 10.14 -21.73
CA VAL A 146 -2.36 10.36 -21.96
C VAL A 146 -2.57 11.50 -22.96
N SER A 147 -3.70 11.50 -23.65
CA SER A 147 -4.05 12.61 -24.54
C SER A 147 -4.41 13.86 -23.74
N LYS A 148 -4.18 15.05 -24.31
CA LYS A 148 -4.60 16.31 -23.68
C LYS A 148 -6.10 16.35 -23.38
N GLN A 149 -6.91 15.74 -24.23
CA GLN A 149 -8.35 15.65 -24.00
C GLN A 149 -8.67 14.80 -22.74
N GLN A 150 -7.97 13.71 -22.52
CA GLN A 150 -8.14 12.88 -21.34
C GLN A 150 -7.66 13.60 -20.08
N GLU A 151 -6.52 14.30 -20.16
CA GLU A 151 -6.00 15.11 -19.08
C GLU A 151 -7.01 16.18 -18.64
N VAL A 152 -7.52 16.98 -19.59
CA VAL A 152 -8.56 17.99 -19.31
C VAL A 152 -9.79 17.37 -18.65
N LYS A 153 -10.27 16.23 -19.13
CA LYS A 153 -11.41 15.53 -18.52
C LYS A 153 -11.12 15.11 -17.08
N SER A 154 -9.93 14.61 -16.80
CA SER A 154 -9.53 14.20 -15.45
C SER A 154 -9.52 15.37 -14.47
N TYR A 155 -9.02 16.54 -14.92
CA TYR A 155 -8.92 17.74 -14.09
C TYR A 155 -10.23 18.52 -13.96
N SER A 156 -11.21 18.29 -14.84
CA SER A 156 -12.53 18.91 -14.79
C SER A 156 -13.61 18.02 -14.16
N ALA A 157 -13.25 16.84 -13.67
CA ALA A 157 -14.18 15.96 -12.99
C ALA A 157 -14.75 16.64 -11.73
N MET A 158 -16.06 16.50 -11.52
CA MET A 158 -16.69 16.98 -10.28
C MET A 158 -16.20 16.15 -9.09
N PRO A 159 -16.02 16.77 -7.91
CA PRO A 159 -15.68 16.04 -6.70
C PRO A 159 -16.77 15.01 -6.38
N LEU A 160 -16.39 13.93 -5.69
CA LEU A 160 -17.34 12.95 -5.20
C LEU A 160 -18.27 13.57 -4.14
N ASP A 161 -19.50 13.04 -4.06
CA ASP A 161 -20.42 13.35 -2.98
C ASP A 161 -19.82 12.97 -1.62
N ASP A 162 -20.29 13.63 -0.57
CA ASP A 162 -19.86 13.35 0.80
C ASP A 162 -20.01 11.88 1.17
N VAL A 163 -19.06 11.38 1.95
CA VAL A 163 -19.08 10.00 2.42
C VAL A 163 -20.25 9.78 3.36
N VAL A 164 -21.18 8.94 2.96
CA VAL A 164 -22.14 8.36 3.90
C VAL A 164 -21.41 7.37 4.79
N ASN A 165 -21.05 7.79 6.00
CA ASN A 165 -20.45 6.93 7.01
C ASN A 165 -21.53 6.00 7.61
N ASN A 166 -21.75 4.86 6.98
CA ASN A 166 -22.47 3.79 7.66
C ASN A 166 -21.56 3.26 8.77
N THR A 167 -22.01 3.39 10.01
CA THR A 167 -21.32 2.82 11.17
C THR A 167 -21.13 1.32 10.93
N VAL A 168 -19.87 0.91 10.82
CA VAL A 168 -19.52 -0.52 10.74
C VAL A 168 -20.09 -1.20 11.98
N ARG A 169 -20.77 -2.34 11.80
CA ARG A 169 -21.22 -3.14 12.93
C ARG A 169 -20.01 -3.51 13.77
N LYS A 170 -19.90 -2.94 14.98
CA LYS A 170 -18.84 -3.30 15.92
C LYS A 170 -19.07 -4.74 16.33
N TYR A 171 -18.23 -5.65 15.84
CA TYR A 171 -18.17 -6.99 16.40
C TYR A 171 -17.73 -6.87 17.87
N SER A 172 -18.60 -7.23 18.80
CA SER A 172 -18.24 -7.25 20.22
C SER A 172 -17.07 -8.23 20.41
N LYS A 173 -15.96 -7.74 20.96
CA LYS A 173 -14.78 -8.56 21.30
C LYS A 173 -15.18 -9.62 22.35
N LYS A 174 -15.59 -10.81 21.92
CA LYS A 174 -15.75 -11.98 22.81
C LYS A 174 -14.51 -12.88 22.88
N VAL A 175 -13.44 -12.56 22.16
CA VAL A 175 -12.21 -13.38 22.14
C VAL A 175 -11.04 -12.50 22.53
N LYS A 176 -10.42 -12.80 23.68
CA LYS A 176 -9.11 -12.24 24.04
C LYS A 176 -8.11 -12.71 22.98
N PRO A 177 -7.26 -11.84 22.39
CA PRO A 177 -6.24 -12.28 21.46
C PRO A 177 -5.28 -13.21 22.21
N GLN A 178 -5.25 -14.47 21.85
CA GLN A 178 -4.15 -15.36 22.23
C GLN A 178 -2.98 -14.99 21.32
N PHE A 179 -2.00 -14.29 21.88
CA PHE A 179 -0.72 -14.13 21.19
C PHE A 179 -0.06 -15.50 21.15
N PHE A 180 0.14 -16.05 19.95
CA PHE A 180 0.95 -17.23 19.77
C PHE A 180 2.40 -16.91 20.15
N ASN A 181 2.80 -17.32 21.35
CA ASN A 181 4.20 -17.42 21.73
C ASN A 181 4.78 -18.67 21.04
N THR A 182 5.18 -18.52 19.77
CA THR A 182 5.69 -19.60 18.93
C THR A 182 7.12 -20.04 19.30
N SER A 183 7.73 -19.45 20.33
CA SER A 183 9.09 -19.76 20.74
C SER A 183 9.22 -20.74 21.92
N GLU A 184 8.17 -20.95 22.71
CA GLU A 184 8.32 -21.80 23.91
C GLU A 184 7.71 -23.20 23.77
N GLN A 185 6.76 -23.44 22.89
CA GLN A 185 6.15 -24.76 22.74
C GLN A 185 6.94 -25.76 21.88
N LYS A 186 7.90 -25.30 21.06
CA LYS A 186 8.76 -26.21 20.28
C LYS A 186 9.95 -26.77 21.06
N VAL A 187 10.28 -26.22 22.22
CA VAL A 187 11.40 -26.72 23.03
C VAL A 187 10.96 -27.84 23.97
N GLN A 188 9.68 -27.89 24.35
CA GLN A 188 9.18 -28.97 25.22
C GLN A 188 8.81 -30.28 24.51
N GLN A 189 8.57 -30.27 23.19
CA GLN A 189 8.28 -31.50 22.43
C GLN A 189 9.53 -32.21 21.89
N LEU A 190 10.72 -31.67 22.10
CA LEU A 190 12.00 -32.30 21.72
C LEU A 190 12.79 -32.82 22.94
N ALA A 191 12.20 -32.78 24.13
CA ALA A 191 12.81 -33.25 25.38
C ALA A 191 12.07 -34.44 26.03
N GLU A 192 11.09 -35.00 25.37
CA GLU A 192 10.48 -36.31 25.65
C GLU A 192 10.74 -37.27 24.45
#